data_a1fda973806c5fea85dec7e72712aee4
#
_entry.id   a1fda973806c5fea85dec7e72712aee4
#
_cell.length_a   1.000
_cell.length_b   1.000
_cell.length_c   1.000
_cell.angle_alpha   90.00
_cell.angle_beta   90.00
_cell.angle_gamma   90.00
#
_symmetry.space_group_name_H-M   'P 1'
#
loop_
_entity.id
_entity.type
_entity.pdbx_description
1 polymer ?
#
loop_
_entity_poly.entity_id
_entity_poly.type
_entity_poly.pdbx_seq_one_letter_code
_entity_poly.pdbx_strand_id
1 'polypeptide(L)'
;VGRGKNEIISRKDPTAHAELLAIREACAHFQSERMLPSVLVSTLEPCTLCTGAILFARVAEVQYFTPVLSGAGIVRLLDQFGTSYNHRPLLTHIESHQEKARQILVSFFERKRARLPEV
;
A
#
# COMPACT_ATOMS: atom_id res chain seq x y z
N VAL A 1 10.43 -7.23 -7.86
CA VAL A 1 11.64 -6.42 -7.79
C VAL A 1 11.74 -5.63 -6.51
N GLY A 2 10.67 -4.99 -6.09
CA GLY A 2 10.60 -4.32 -4.81
C GLY A 2 9.67 -5.07 -3.87
N ARG A 3 10.08 -5.22 -2.60
CA ARG A 3 9.28 -5.85 -1.56
C ARG A 3 9.30 -5.00 -0.31
N GLY A 4 8.21 -5.03 0.44
CA GLY A 4 8.12 -4.32 1.70
C GLY A 4 7.19 -5.00 2.67
N LYS A 5 7.48 -4.77 3.94
CA LYS A 5 6.60 -5.11 5.06
C LYS A 5 6.47 -3.88 5.94
N ASN A 6 5.43 -3.80 6.75
CA ASN A 6 5.25 -2.67 7.64
C ASN A 6 6.37 -2.62 8.68
N GLU A 7 7.11 -1.51 8.72
CA GLU A 7 8.23 -1.29 9.63
C GLU A 7 8.11 0.03 10.40
N ILE A 8 6.88 0.52 10.60
CA ILE A 8 6.62 1.80 11.27
C ILE A 8 7.24 1.82 12.66
N ILE A 9 7.04 0.76 13.45
CA ILE A 9 7.54 0.69 14.83
C ILE A 9 9.04 0.44 14.86
N SER A 10 9.53 -0.54 14.10
CA SER A 10 10.95 -0.91 14.12
C SER A 10 11.86 0.21 13.64
N ARG A 11 11.42 1.00 12.68
CA ARG A 11 12.18 2.14 12.15
C ARG A 11 11.86 3.46 12.86
N LYS A 12 10.86 3.48 13.74
CA LYS A 12 10.34 4.72 14.35
C LYS A 12 10.00 5.76 13.29
N ASP A 13 9.41 5.28 12.19
CA ASP A 13 9.09 6.08 11.01
C ASP A 13 7.61 5.87 10.65
N PRO A 14 6.75 6.89 10.82
CA PRO A 14 5.32 6.75 10.54
C PRO A 14 5.03 6.51 9.05
N THR A 15 6.00 6.72 8.16
CA THR A 15 5.83 6.52 6.73
C THR A 15 6.33 5.15 6.25
N ALA A 16 6.88 4.32 7.14
CA ALA A 16 7.44 3.02 6.78
C ALA A 16 6.37 1.95 6.54
N HIS A 17 5.40 2.27 5.68
CA HIS A 17 4.38 1.36 5.20
C HIS A 17 4.98 0.37 4.19
N ALA A 18 4.44 -0.85 4.14
CA ALA A 18 4.94 -1.90 3.25
C ALA A 18 4.99 -1.45 1.79
N GLU A 19 3.92 -0.82 1.32
CA GLU A 19 3.80 -0.37 -0.08
C GLU A 19 4.84 0.71 -0.40
N LEU A 20 5.04 1.66 0.51
CA LEU A 20 6.03 2.72 0.32
C LEU A 20 7.44 2.15 0.24
N LEU A 21 7.78 1.20 1.12
CA LEU A 21 9.09 0.56 1.12
C LEU A 21 9.31 -0.26 -0.15
N ALA A 22 8.29 -0.97 -0.62
CA ALA A 22 8.36 -1.71 -1.88
C ALA A 22 8.62 -0.79 -3.08
N ILE A 23 7.93 0.36 -3.14
CA ILE A 23 8.11 1.35 -4.19
C ILE A 23 9.54 1.91 -4.15
N ARG A 24 10.04 2.26 -2.97
CA ARG A 24 11.40 2.77 -2.81
C ARG A 24 12.44 1.78 -3.30
N GLU A 25 12.29 0.51 -2.94
CA GLU A 25 13.22 -0.54 -3.37
C GLU A 25 13.17 -0.72 -4.89
N ALA A 26 11.97 -0.73 -5.47
CA ALA A 26 11.83 -0.87 -6.91
C ALA A 26 12.41 0.33 -7.66
N CYS A 27 12.17 1.54 -7.20
CA CYS A 27 12.75 2.74 -7.79
C CYS A 27 14.28 2.71 -7.75
N ALA A 28 14.85 2.28 -6.63
CA ALA A 28 16.30 2.14 -6.50
C ALA A 28 16.84 1.07 -7.45
N HIS A 29 16.15 -0.05 -7.60
CA HIS A 29 16.54 -1.12 -8.51
C HIS A 29 16.56 -0.64 -9.97
N PHE A 30 15.52 0.07 -10.41
CA PHE A 30 15.45 0.58 -11.78
C PHE A 30 16.18 1.91 -11.97
N GLN A 31 16.71 2.50 -10.92
CA GLN A 31 17.34 3.84 -10.94
C GLN A 31 16.43 4.88 -11.60
N SER A 32 15.15 4.87 -11.21
CA SER A 32 14.14 5.76 -11.77
C SER A 32 13.09 6.08 -10.71
N GLU A 33 12.60 7.30 -10.70
CA GLU A 33 11.49 7.75 -9.87
C GLU A 33 10.12 7.34 -10.44
N ARG A 34 10.10 6.79 -11.65
CA ARG A 34 8.87 6.35 -12.31
C ARG A 34 8.94 4.88 -12.66
N MET A 35 7.83 4.17 -12.44
CA MET A 35 7.75 2.73 -12.61
C MET A 35 6.68 2.32 -13.63
N LEU A 36 6.81 2.77 -14.87
CA LEU A 36 5.97 2.32 -15.96
C LEU A 36 6.74 1.32 -16.83
N PRO A 37 6.14 0.18 -17.19
CA PRO A 37 4.94 -0.46 -16.65
C PRO A 37 5.26 -1.24 -15.37
N SER A 38 4.32 -1.27 -14.42
CA SER A 38 4.55 -1.94 -13.13
C SER A 38 3.22 -2.34 -12.47
N VAL A 39 3.29 -3.34 -11.61
CA VAL A 39 2.14 -3.79 -10.81
C VAL A 39 2.57 -3.81 -9.34
N LEU A 40 1.80 -3.14 -8.48
CA LEU A 40 1.96 -3.22 -7.03
C LEU A 40 0.91 -4.18 -6.49
N VAL A 41 1.36 -5.19 -5.76
CA VAL A 41 0.46 -6.16 -5.10
C VAL A 41 0.53 -5.92 -3.59
N SER A 42 -0.63 -5.68 -2.98
CA SER A 42 -0.73 -5.36 -1.55
C SER A 42 -1.76 -6.24 -0.85
N THR A 43 -1.47 -6.65 0.38
CA THR A 43 -2.43 -7.40 1.20
C THR A 43 -3.63 -6.55 1.59
N LEU A 44 -3.40 -5.28 1.91
CA LEU A 44 -4.44 -4.32 2.23
C LEU A 44 -4.51 -3.25 1.13
N GLU A 45 -5.70 -2.79 0.84
CA GLU A 45 -5.90 -1.64 -0.06
C GLU A 45 -5.01 -0.47 0.40
N PRO A 46 -4.18 0.13 -0.47
CA PRO A 46 -3.29 1.22 -0.09
C PRO A 46 -4.03 2.42 0.52
N CYS A 47 -3.43 2.96 1.58
CA CYS A 47 -3.96 4.14 2.28
C CYS A 47 -3.62 5.44 1.56
N THR A 48 -3.98 6.58 2.16
CA THR A 48 -3.74 7.91 1.61
C THR A 48 -2.26 8.15 1.31
N LEU A 49 -1.37 7.83 2.26
CA LEU A 49 0.07 8.02 2.07
C LEU A 49 0.60 7.21 0.88
N CYS A 50 0.25 5.94 0.84
CA CYS A 50 0.74 5.04 -0.20
C CYS A 50 0.10 5.35 -1.56
N THR A 51 -1.14 5.83 -1.56
CA THR A 51 -1.78 6.32 -2.79
C THR A 51 -0.98 7.45 -3.40
N GLY A 52 -0.52 8.42 -2.60
CA GLY A 52 0.35 9.49 -3.09
C GLY A 52 1.63 8.95 -3.71
N ALA A 53 2.29 8.01 -3.04
CA ALA A 53 3.51 7.40 -3.56
C ALA A 53 3.28 6.64 -4.88
N ILE A 54 2.16 5.92 -4.98
CA ILE A 54 1.76 5.20 -6.20
C ILE A 54 1.59 6.17 -7.38
N LEU A 55 0.93 7.29 -7.13
CA LEU A 55 0.69 8.29 -8.16
C LEU A 55 1.99 8.97 -8.60
N PHE A 56 2.85 9.34 -7.66
CA PHE A 56 4.14 9.96 -7.98
C PHE A 56 5.08 9.01 -8.70
N ALA A 57 5.10 7.74 -8.32
CA ALA A 57 5.94 6.73 -8.98
C ALA A 57 5.36 6.23 -10.30
N ARG A 58 4.14 6.61 -10.65
CA ARG A 58 3.46 6.17 -11.89
C ARG A 58 3.28 4.66 -11.97
N VAL A 59 2.90 4.01 -10.87
CA VAL A 59 2.57 2.58 -10.87
C VAL A 59 1.38 2.36 -11.81
N ALA A 60 1.49 1.39 -12.71
CA ALA A 60 0.47 1.18 -13.74
C ALA A 60 -0.78 0.48 -13.20
N GLU A 61 -0.59 -0.50 -12.31
CA GLU A 61 -1.70 -1.25 -11.73
C GLU A 61 -1.47 -1.53 -10.25
N VAL A 62 -2.54 -1.47 -9.47
CA VAL A 62 -2.55 -1.85 -8.06
C VAL A 62 -3.50 -3.03 -7.89
N GLN A 63 -3.00 -4.14 -7.37
CA GLN A 63 -3.78 -5.31 -7.00
C GLN A 63 -3.80 -5.41 -5.47
N TYR A 64 -4.97 -5.57 -4.86
CA TYR A 64 -5.07 -5.69 -3.42
C TYR A 64 -6.07 -6.79 -3.06
N PHE A 65 -5.86 -7.41 -1.89
CA PHE A 65 -6.69 -8.53 -1.43
C PHE A 65 -7.79 -8.08 -0.49
N THR A 66 -7.51 -7.15 0.42
CA THR A 66 -8.45 -6.73 1.46
C THR A 66 -8.82 -5.26 1.30
N PRO A 67 -10.11 -4.93 1.07
CA PRO A 67 -10.54 -3.54 1.01
C PRO A 67 -10.46 -2.85 2.38
N VAL A 68 -10.29 -1.53 2.37
CA VAL A 68 -10.36 -0.70 3.58
C VAL A 68 -11.82 -0.32 3.82
N LEU A 69 -12.37 -0.73 4.96
CA LEU A 69 -13.77 -0.49 5.30
C LEU A 69 -14.06 0.97 5.67
N SER A 70 -13.05 1.69 6.17
CA SER A 70 -13.19 3.10 6.55
C SER A 70 -13.39 4.05 5.37
N GLY A 71 -13.15 3.59 4.16
CA GLY A 71 -13.20 4.42 2.96
C GLY A 71 -12.00 5.36 2.79
N ALA A 72 -10.91 5.13 3.55
CA ALA A 72 -9.69 5.93 3.45
C ALA A 72 -8.63 5.32 2.51
N GLY A 73 -9.06 4.46 1.57
CA GLY A 73 -8.19 3.77 0.64
C GLY A 73 -8.15 4.39 -0.75
N ILE A 74 -7.29 3.81 -1.58
CA ILE A 74 -7.04 4.30 -2.95
C ILE A 74 -8.30 4.30 -3.83
N VAL A 75 -9.19 3.31 -3.65
CA VAL A 75 -10.41 3.21 -4.47
C VAL A 75 -11.25 4.48 -4.33
N ARG A 76 -11.55 4.87 -3.09
CA ARG A 76 -12.36 6.05 -2.82
C ARG A 76 -11.63 7.34 -3.18
N LEU A 77 -10.35 7.41 -2.89
CA LEU A 77 -9.55 8.60 -3.21
C LEU A 77 -9.53 8.87 -4.72
N LEU A 78 -9.35 7.85 -5.54
CA LEU A 78 -9.36 8.01 -6.98
C LEU A 78 -10.77 8.26 -7.53
N ASP A 79 -11.80 7.69 -6.90
CA ASP A 79 -13.17 7.96 -7.28
C ASP A 79 -13.54 9.44 -7.07
N GLN A 80 -13.16 10.01 -5.93
CA GLN A 80 -13.51 11.39 -5.57
C GLN A 80 -12.58 12.44 -6.21
N PHE A 81 -11.28 12.14 -6.31
CA PHE A 81 -10.27 13.11 -6.69
C PHE A 81 -9.43 12.70 -7.90
N GLY A 82 -9.77 11.59 -8.56
CA GLY A 82 -8.94 11.02 -9.63
C GLY A 82 -8.71 11.97 -10.82
N THR A 83 -9.66 12.85 -11.10
CA THR A 83 -9.53 13.83 -12.18
C THR A 83 -8.52 14.95 -11.86
N SER A 84 -8.14 15.10 -10.59
CA SER A 84 -7.16 16.10 -10.15
C SER A 84 -5.73 15.61 -10.26
N TYR A 85 -5.51 14.34 -10.59
CA TYR A 85 -4.17 13.73 -10.66
C TYR A 85 -3.75 13.50 -12.11
N ASN A 86 -2.44 13.59 -12.35
CA ASN A 86 -1.86 13.39 -13.68
C ASN A 86 -1.73 11.93 -14.10
N HIS A 87 -2.00 11.00 -13.20
CA HIS A 87 -1.86 9.57 -13.43
C HIS A 87 -3.00 8.83 -12.74
N ARG A 88 -3.52 7.80 -13.40
CA ARG A 88 -4.55 6.95 -12.80
C ARG A 88 -4.17 5.48 -13.00
N PRO A 89 -3.78 4.77 -11.94
CA PRO A 89 -3.50 3.34 -12.03
C PRO A 89 -4.79 2.54 -12.23
N LEU A 90 -4.66 1.37 -12.85
CA LEU A 90 -5.73 0.38 -12.85
C LEU A 90 -5.81 -0.23 -11.45
N LEU A 91 -7.01 -0.37 -10.90
CA LEU A 91 -7.22 -0.97 -9.59
C LEU A 91 -7.91 -2.32 -9.74
N THR A 92 -7.36 -3.35 -9.12
CA THR A 92 -7.90 -4.71 -9.18
C THR A 92 -8.01 -5.30 -7.78
N HIS A 93 -9.25 -5.61 -7.36
CA HIS A 93 -9.50 -6.33 -6.12
C HIS A 93 -9.39 -7.84 -6.39
N ILE A 94 -8.47 -8.51 -5.70
CA ILE A 94 -8.27 -9.95 -5.82
C ILE A 94 -9.02 -10.65 -4.69
N GLU A 95 -10.15 -11.27 -5.01
CA GLU A 95 -11.03 -11.88 -4.00
C GLU A 95 -10.55 -13.25 -3.55
N SER A 96 -9.79 -13.97 -4.36
CA SER A 96 -9.46 -15.38 -4.15
C SER A 96 -8.72 -15.68 -2.85
N HIS A 97 -7.97 -14.72 -2.28
CA HIS A 97 -7.19 -14.89 -1.05
C HIS A 97 -7.54 -13.83 0.00
N GLN A 98 -8.70 -13.20 -0.12
CA GLN A 98 -9.10 -12.09 0.74
C GLN A 98 -9.14 -12.50 2.22
N GLU A 99 -9.72 -13.64 2.54
CA GLU A 99 -9.85 -14.09 3.93
C GLU A 99 -8.48 -14.39 4.55
N LYS A 100 -7.59 -15.04 3.81
CA LYS A 100 -6.23 -15.30 4.28
C LYS A 100 -5.45 -14.01 4.51
N ALA A 101 -5.57 -13.06 3.60
CA ALA A 101 -4.94 -11.74 3.75
C ALA A 101 -5.49 -11.01 4.97
N ARG A 102 -6.81 -11.04 5.19
CA ARG A 102 -7.45 -10.44 6.37
C ARG A 102 -6.92 -11.06 7.67
N GLN A 103 -6.80 -12.38 7.73
CA GLN A 103 -6.29 -13.09 8.90
C GLN A 103 -4.85 -12.68 9.21
N ILE A 104 -4.00 -12.56 8.20
CA ILE A 104 -2.61 -12.12 8.36
C ILE A 104 -2.57 -10.71 8.96
N LEU A 105 -3.40 -9.80 8.44
CA LEU A 105 -3.47 -8.42 8.93
C LEU A 105 -3.98 -8.35 10.36
N VAL A 106 -5.03 -9.09 10.70
CA VAL A 106 -5.57 -9.15 12.07
C VAL A 106 -4.50 -9.63 13.04
N SER A 107 -3.82 -10.73 12.73
CA SER A 107 -2.74 -11.26 13.57
C SER A 107 -1.60 -10.27 13.75
N PHE A 108 -1.21 -9.57 12.68
CA PHE A 108 -0.16 -8.57 12.72
C PHE A 108 -0.53 -7.40 13.65
N PHE A 109 -1.74 -6.87 13.54
CA PHE A 109 -2.18 -5.75 14.37
C PHE A 109 -2.40 -6.15 15.83
N GLU A 110 -2.83 -7.37 16.10
CA GLU A 110 -2.92 -7.90 17.46
C GLU A 110 -1.53 -7.97 18.12
N ARG A 111 -0.53 -8.47 17.42
CA ARG A 111 0.85 -8.48 17.92
C ARG A 111 1.38 -7.08 18.19
N LYS A 112 1.07 -6.12 17.33
CA LYS A 112 1.46 -4.72 17.52
C LYS A 112 0.84 -4.13 18.79
N ARG A 113 -0.45 -4.35 18.99
CA ARG A 113 -1.15 -3.86 20.19
C ARG A 113 -0.54 -4.42 21.48
N ALA A 114 -0.15 -5.68 21.47
CA ALA A 114 0.50 -6.31 22.62
C ALA A 114 1.88 -5.71 22.94
N ARG A 115 2.53 -5.03 21.99
CA ARG A 115 3.85 -4.40 22.17
C ARG A 115 3.78 -2.93 22.54
N LEU A 116 2.61 -2.29 22.45
CA LEU A 116 2.45 -0.91 22.81
C LEU A 116 2.44 -0.77 24.34
N PRO A 117 3.13 0.25 24.91
CA PRO A 117 3.05 0.49 26.34
C PRO A 117 1.64 0.89 26.72
N GLU A 118 1.19 0.45 27.87
CA GLU A 118 -0.06 0.92 28.46
C GLU A 118 0.07 2.40 28.82
N VAL A 119 -0.94 3.14 28.45
CA VAL A 119 -0.98 4.59 28.73
C VAL A 119 -1.84 4.85 29.96
#